data_8683dab446ff8ef7a2aa24562447fbf0
#
_entry.id   8683dab446ff8ef7a2aa24562447fbf0
#
_cell.length_a   1.000
_cell.length_b   1.000
_cell.length_c   1.000
_cell.angle_alpha   90.00
_cell.angle_beta   90.00
_cell.angle_gamma   90.00
#
_symmetry.space_group_name_H-M   'P 1'
#
loop_
_entity.id
_entity.type
_entity.pdbx_description
1 polymer ?
#
loop_
_entity_poly.entity_id
_entity_poly.type
_entity_poly.pdbx_seq_one_letter_code
_entity_poly.pdbx_strand_id
1 'polypeptide(L)'
;MVRSTDPATELIPIVRWLGQQRKIFNVHFRNIAGGLHSFREVWPDEGDVDMFALVGCLQEVGYEWMLMPDHLPTHDDDPIIPGSWYHRGQAWAYAFGYINCLIQAARKAEGAGWDAVRIAPPRL
;
A
#
# COMPACT_ATOMS: atom_id res chain seq x y z
N MET A 1 -13.12 -4.26 -7.49
CA MET A 1 -12.67 -3.09 -6.71
C MET A 1 -13.50 -3.02 -5.44
N VAL A 2 -12.87 -3.06 -4.29
CA VAL A 2 -13.56 -2.85 -3.01
C VAL A 2 -13.87 -1.36 -2.89
N ARG A 3 -15.14 -1.02 -2.72
CA ARG A 3 -15.59 0.35 -2.47
C ARG A 3 -16.03 0.42 -1.01
N SER A 4 -15.47 1.36 -0.28
CA SER A 4 -15.71 1.53 1.15
C SER A 4 -16.16 2.95 1.45
N THR A 5 -17.10 3.10 2.36
CA THR A 5 -17.50 4.41 2.91
C THR A 5 -16.51 4.91 3.95
N ASP A 6 -15.84 3.99 4.62
CA ASP A 6 -14.77 4.25 5.59
C ASP A 6 -13.59 3.28 5.36
N PRO A 7 -12.66 3.63 4.44
CA PRO A 7 -11.53 2.77 4.10
C PRO A 7 -10.63 2.46 5.29
N ALA A 8 -10.50 3.39 6.23
CA ALA A 8 -9.66 3.22 7.41
C ALA A 8 -10.06 2.01 8.27
N THR A 9 -11.35 1.74 8.38
CA THR A 9 -11.88 0.68 9.25
C THR A 9 -12.37 -0.55 8.51
N GLU A 10 -12.85 -0.39 7.27
CA GLU A 10 -13.54 -1.46 6.54
C GLU A 10 -12.61 -2.32 5.66
N LEU A 11 -11.53 -1.73 5.13
CA LEU A 11 -10.73 -2.40 4.10
C LEU A 11 -10.00 -3.64 4.61
N ILE A 12 -9.31 -3.54 5.72
CA ILE A 12 -8.48 -4.65 6.25
C ILE A 12 -9.33 -5.87 6.63
N PRO A 13 -10.48 -5.74 7.32
CA PRO A 13 -11.38 -6.86 7.54
C PRO A 13 -11.86 -7.55 6.25
N ILE A 14 -12.16 -6.78 5.20
CA ILE A 14 -12.58 -7.33 3.90
C ILE A 14 -11.42 -8.09 3.23
N VAL A 15 -10.22 -7.50 3.24
CA VAL A 15 -9.01 -8.15 2.70
C VAL A 15 -8.74 -9.46 3.43
N ARG A 16 -8.83 -9.47 4.76
CA ARG A 16 -8.65 -10.68 5.55
C ARG A 16 -9.66 -11.76 5.19
N TRP A 17 -10.93 -11.39 5.09
CA TRP A 17 -11.99 -12.34 4.71
C TRP A 17 -11.80 -12.93 3.31
N LEU A 18 -11.44 -12.11 2.32
CA LEU A 18 -11.15 -12.57 0.95
C LEU A 18 -9.86 -13.41 0.90
N GLY A 19 -8.83 -12.99 1.61
CA GLY A 19 -7.54 -13.67 1.66
C GLY A 19 -7.64 -15.06 2.27
N GLN A 20 -8.38 -15.23 3.35
CA GLN A 20 -8.66 -16.54 3.97
C GLN A 20 -9.33 -17.51 3.00
N GLN A 21 -10.07 -16.99 2.01
CA GLN A 21 -10.68 -17.77 0.95
C GLN A 21 -9.78 -17.93 -0.29
N ARG A 22 -8.55 -17.39 -0.26
CA ARG A 22 -7.61 -17.35 -1.39
C ARG A 22 -8.20 -16.72 -2.65
N LYS A 23 -8.99 -15.65 -2.49
CA LYS A 23 -9.68 -14.95 -3.58
C LYS A 23 -9.05 -13.59 -3.94
N ILE A 24 -7.83 -13.34 -3.50
CA ILE A 24 -7.06 -12.15 -3.86
C ILE A 24 -5.96 -12.58 -4.83
N PHE A 25 -6.01 -12.11 -6.07
CA PHE A 25 -5.08 -12.50 -7.13
C PHE A 25 -4.14 -11.38 -7.56
N ASN A 26 -4.49 -10.13 -7.26
CA ASN A 26 -3.67 -8.97 -7.49
C ASN A 26 -4.11 -7.84 -6.55
N VAL A 27 -3.17 -7.01 -6.13
CA VAL A 27 -3.42 -5.82 -5.32
C VAL A 27 -2.88 -4.60 -6.06
N HIS A 28 -3.79 -3.69 -6.46
CA HIS A 28 -3.43 -2.34 -6.84
C HIS A 28 -3.18 -1.55 -5.56
N PHE A 29 -1.91 -1.33 -5.28
CA PHE A 29 -1.43 -0.76 -4.03
C PHE A 29 -1.44 0.75 -4.12
N ARG A 30 -2.53 1.35 -3.67
CA ARG A 30 -2.74 2.80 -3.64
C ARG A 30 -3.43 3.20 -2.35
N ASN A 31 -3.34 4.46 -1.99
CA ASN A 31 -4.05 5.01 -0.84
C ASN A 31 -4.90 6.21 -1.24
N ILE A 32 -5.91 6.49 -0.47
CA ILE A 32 -6.83 7.61 -0.68
C ILE A 32 -7.08 8.33 0.65
N ALA A 33 -7.39 9.61 0.57
CA ALA A 33 -7.97 10.36 1.66
C ALA A 33 -9.44 10.65 1.33
N GLY A 34 -10.35 10.27 2.23
CA GLY A 34 -11.80 10.35 2.03
C GLY A 34 -12.45 8.99 1.77
N GLY A 35 -13.70 8.98 1.35
CA GLY A 35 -14.51 7.78 1.19
C GLY A 35 -15.21 7.67 -0.15
N LEU A 36 -16.12 6.71 -0.25
CA LEU A 36 -16.80 6.31 -1.49
C LEU A 36 -17.35 7.47 -2.35
N HIS A 37 -17.87 8.52 -1.73
CA HIS A 37 -18.55 9.59 -2.44
C HIS A 37 -17.67 10.83 -2.70
N SER A 38 -16.56 10.93 -1.98
CA SER A 38 -15.61 12.03 -2.12
C SER A 38 -14.26 11.59 -1.59
N PHE A 39 -13.28 11.43 -2.48
CA PHE A 39 -11.92 11.07 -2.13
C PHE A 39 -10.92 11.73 -3.07
N ARG A 40 -9.68 11.79 -2.64
CA ARG A 40 -8.53 12.14 -3.48
C ARG A 40 -7.48 11.05 -3.41
N GLU A 41 -6.76 10.84 -4.49
CA GLU A 41 -5.57 10.00 -4.52
C GLU A 41 -4.46 10.73 -3.74
N VAL A 42 -3.73 9.99 -2.93
CA VAL A 42 -2.62 10.50 -2.13
C VAL A 42 -1.43 9.56 -2.23
N TRP A 43 -0.29 9.95 -1.68
CA TRP A 43 0.85 9.05 -1.57
C TRP A 43 0.49 7.84 -0.70
N PRO A 44 1.11 6.67 -0.92
CA PRO A 44 0.75 5.45 -0.20
C PRO A 44 0.79 5.57 1.33
N ASP A 45 1.63 6.43 1.86
CA ASP A 45 1.81 6.70 3.29
C ASP A 45 0.93 7.82 3.86
N GLU A 46 0.21 8.55 3.01
CA GLU A 46 -0.56 9.75 3.42
C GLU A 46 -2.08 9.54 3.47
N GLY A 47 -2.57 8.36 3.15
CA GLY A 47 -4.02 8.11 3.06
C GLY A 47 -4.62 7.56 4.34
N ASP A 48 -5.94 7.34 4.27
CA ASP A 48 -6.72 6.87 5.41
C ASP A 48 -6.54 5.36 5.68
N VAL A 49 -6.02 4.60 4.71
CA VAL A 49 -5.73 3.18 4.89
C VAL A 49 -4.37 3.01 5.57
N ASP A 50 -4.34 2.27 6.68
CA ASP A 50 -3.09 1.82 7.28
C ASP A 50 -2.42 0.75 6.38
N MET A 51 -1.51 1.21 5.52
CA MET A 51 -0.82 0.35 4.56
C MET A 51 0.13 -0.64 5.22
N PHE A 52 0.63 -0.31 6.41
CA PHE A 52 1.45 -1.23 7.19
C PHE A 52 0.61 -2.41 7.70
N ALA A 53 -0.54 -2.12 8.31
CA ALA A 53 -1.47 -3.15 8.75
C ALA A 53 -2.04 -3.94 7.57
N LEU A 54 -2.25 -3.31 6.41
CA LEU A 54 -2.68 -3.99 5.18
C LEU A 54 -1.67 -5.03 4.71
N VAL A 55 -0.38 -4.68 4.63
CA VAL A 55 0.67 -5.63 4.22
C VAL A 55 0.81 -6.76 5.24
N GLY A 56 0.72 -6.46 6.55
CA GLY A 56 0.67 -7.47 7.59
C GLY A 56 -0.49 -8.44 7.42
N CYS A 57 -1.69 -7.92 7.15
CA CYS A 57 -2.86 -8.74 6.88
C CYS A 57 -2.71 -9.63 5.64
N LEU A 58 -2.13 -9.10 4.56
CA LEU A 58 -1.84 -9.89 3.34
C LEU A 58 -0.87 -11.04 3.64
N GLN A 59 0.15 -10.79 4.46
CA GLN A 59 1.07 -11.83 4.91
C GLN A 59 0.38 -12.88 5.79
N GLU A 60 -0.43 -12.48 6.76
CA GLU A 60 -1.20 -13.37 7.62
C GLU A 60 -2.08 -14.35 6.82
N VAL A 61 -2.67 -13.89 5.73
CA VAL A 61 -3.54 -14.72 4.87
C VAL A 61 -2.77 -15.48 3.79
N GLY A 62 -1.44 -15.40 3.78
CA GLY A 62 -0.58 -16.12 2.83
C GLY A 62 -0.68 -15.60 1.39
N TYR A 63 -0.82 -14.27 1.21
CA TYR A 63 -0.82 -13.67 -0.11
C TYR A 63 0.59 -13.69 -0.72
N GLU A 64 0.73 -14.30 -1.92
CA GLU A 64 2.03 -14.50 -2.58
C GLU A 64 2.14 -13.77 -3.92
N TRP A 65 1.11 -13.01 -4.31
CA TRP A 65 1.06 -12.36 -5.61
C TRP A 65 1.61 -10.92 -5.56
N MET A 66 1.47 -10.22 -6.66
CA MET A 66 2.06 -8.91 -6.86
C MET A 66 1.33 -7.80 -6.09
N LEU A 67 2.09 -6.90 -5.47
CA LEU A 67 1.65 -5.59 -5.01
C LEU A 67 2.08 -4.57 -6.06
N MET A 68 1.14 -4.06 -6.82
CA MET A 68 1.40 -3.14 -7.92
C MET A 68 1.03 -1.72 -7.51
N PRO A 69 1.99 -0.78 -7.45
CA PRO A 69 1.67 0.64 -7.27
C PRO A 69 0.69 1.10 -8.34
N ASP A 70 -0.27 1.94 -7.95
CA ASP A 70 -1.28 2.47 -8.86
C ASP A 70 -1.77 3.84 -8.37
N HIS A 71 -2.29 4.65 -9.29
CA HIS A 71 -2.88 5.96 -9.01
C HIS A 71 -2.02 6.90 -8.14
N LEU A 72 -0.72 6.89 -8.34
CA LEU A 72 0.20 7.75 -7.60
C LEU A 72 -0.01 9.23 -7.97
N PRO A 73 0.09 10.15 -7.00
CA PRO A 73 0.24 11.57 -7.29
C PRO A 73 1.43 11.84 -8.21
N THR A 74 1.42 13.00 -8.85
CA THR A 74 2.56 13.46 -9.64
C THR A 74 3.62 14.03 -8.70
N HIS A 75 4.88 13.65 -8.86
CA HIS A 75 6.00 14.29 -8.21
C HIS A 75 6.39 15.55 -9.00
N ASP A 76 6.81 16.62 -8.31
CA ASP A 76 7.10 17.91 -8.95
C ASP A 76 8.21 17.84 -10.01
N ASP A 77 9.18 16.93 -9.80
CA ASP A 77 10.28 16.71 -10.75
C ASP A 77 9.99 15.63 -11.80
N ASP A 78 8.82 15.01 -11.77
CA ASP A 78 8.42 14.09 -12.84
C ASP A 78 8.00 14.88 -14.07
N PRO A 79 8.52 14.57 -15.27
CA PRO A 79 8.16 15.29 -16.47
C PRO A 79 6.68 15.11 -16.81
N ILE A 80 5.98 16.21 -17.05
CA ILE A 80 4.60 16.20 -17.52
C ILE A 80 4.61 15.97 -19.02
N ILE A 81 4.36 14.75 -19.47
CA ILE A 81 4.19 14.45 -20.89
C ILE A 81 2.71 14.18 -21.17
N PRO A 82 2.02 15.04 -21.92
CA PRO A 82 0.61 14.86 -22.22
C PRO A 82 0.33 13.50 -22.87
N GLY A 83 -0.64 12.78 -22.33
CA GLY A 83 -1.07 11.47 -22.85
C GLY A 83 -0.19 10.28 -22.48
N SER A 84 0.84 10.46 -21.65
CA SER A 84 1.69 9.37 -21.20
C SER A 84 1.56 9.09 -19.71
N TRP A 85 1.36 7.84 -19.37
CA TRP A 85 1.31 7.33 -17.99
C TRP A 85 2.70 6.97 -17.44
N TYR A 86 3.72 6.90 -18.31
CA TYR A 86 5.02 6.29 -18.03
C TYR A 86 6.10 7.23 -17.48
N HIS A 87 5.81 8.52 -17.36
CA HIS A 87 6.81 9.53 -17.00
C HIS A 87 6.80 9.95 -15.53
N ARG A 88 6.34 9.06 -14.66
CA ARG A 88 6.33 9.26 -13.20
C ARG A 88 7.45 8.47 -12.51
N GLY A 89 8.66 8.57 -13.02
CA GLY A 89 9.78 7.75 -12.56
C GLY A 89 10.07 7.90 -11.07
N GLN A 90 10.01 9.12 -10.54
CA GLN A 90 10.25 9.39 -9.13
C GLN A 90 9.09 8.90 -8.26
N ALA A 91 7.84 9.15 -8.67
CA ALA A 91 6.67 8.64 -7.97
C ALA A 91 6.67 7.09 -7.91
N TRP A 92 7.02 6.43 -9.01
CA TRP A 92 7.17 4.98 -9.04
C TRP A 92 8.31 4.48 -8.15
N ALA A 93 9.47 5.11 -8.19
CA ALA A 93 10.62 4.74 -7.36
C ALA A 93 10.27 4.84 -5.87
N TYR A 94 9.60 5.92 -5.47
CA TYR A 94 9.10 6.09 -4.12
C TYR A 94 8.14 4.96 -3.70
N ALA A 95 7.12 4.70 -4.51
CA ALA A 95 6.11 3.70 -4.19
C ALA A 95 6.70 2.28 -4.09
N PHE A 96 7.61 1.90 -5.00
CA PHE A 96 8.32 0.63 -4.91
C PHE A 96 9.20 0.54 -3.67
N GLY A 97 9.90 1.62 -3.32
CA GLY A 97 10.70 1.68 -2.09
C GLY A 97 9.85 1.50 -0.84
N TYR A 98 8.71 2.19 -0.78
CA TYR A 98 7.77 2.09 0.32
C TYR A 98 7.17 0.68 0.45
N ILE A 99 6.68 0.08 -0.64
CA ILE A 99 6.18 -1.30 -0.65
C ILE A 99 7.24 -2.29 -0.18
N ASN A 100 8.45 -2.18 -0.69
CA ASN A 100 9.56 -3.05 -0.27
C ASN A 100 9.89 -2.91 1.21
N CYS A 101 9.86 -1.68 1.75
CA CYS A 101 10.03 -1.43 3.17
C CYS A 101 8.95 -2.14 4.00
N LEU A 102 7.69 -2.02 3.61
CA LEU A 102 6.57 -2.67 4.28
C LEU A 102 6.68 -4.21 4.25
N ILE A 103 7.04 -4.78 3.10
CA ILE A 103 7.24 -6.23 2.98
C ILE A 103 8.38 -6.71 3.89
N GLN A 104 9.48 -5.97 3.94
CA GLN A 104 10.61 -6.30 4.82
C GLN A 104 10.21 -6.20 6.31
N ALA A 105 9.45 -5.17 6.66
CA ALA A 105 8.94 -4.99 8.01
C ALA A 105 7.98 -6.12 8.40
N ALA A 106 7.06 -6.49 7.51
CA ALA A 106 6.12 -7.59 7.73
C ALA A 106 6.85 -8.91 7.98
N ARG A 107 7.86 -9.24 7.15
CA ARG A 107 8.67 -10.45 7.33
C ARG A 107 9.45 -10.47 8.65
N LYS A 108 9.91 -9.32 9.12
CA LYS A 108 10.61 -9.22 10.42
C LYS A 108 9.65 -9.35 11.60
N ALA A 109 8.41 -8.91 11.44
CA ALA A 109 7.38 -9.04 12.46
C ALA A 109 6.87 -10.48 12.61
N GLU A 110 7.08 -11.32 11.60
CA GLU A 110 6.73 -12.74 11.65
C GLU A 110 7.49 -13.43 12.77
N GLY A 111 6.77 -13.85 13.83
CA GLY A 111 7.33 -14.48 15.02
C GLY A 111 7.80 -13.54 16.14
N ALA A 112 7.98 -12.24 15.88
CA ALA A 112 8.42 -11.26 16.88
C ALA A 112 7.31 -10.31 17.34
N GLY A 113 6.18 -10.26 16.60
CA GLY A 113 5.13 -9.25 16.76
C GLY A 113 5.53 -7.89 16.18
N TRP A 114 4.55 -7.08 15.83
CA TRP A 114 4.75 -5.77 15.20
C TRP A 114 5.48 -4.77 16.10
N ASP A 115 5.33 -4.86 17.41
CA ASP A 115 6.00 -4.00 18.40
C ASP A 115 7.53 -4.18 18.41
N ALA A 116 8.04 -5.27 17.86
CA ALA A 116 9.46 -5.56 17.77
C ALA A 116 10.12 -4.99 16.50
N VAL A 117 9.35 -4.47 15.55
CA VAL A 117 9.89 -3.89 14.32
C VAL A 117 10.46 -2.51 14.63
N ARG A 118 11.77 -2.44 14.84
CA ARG A 118 12.50 -1.19 14.98
C ARG A 118 13.16 -0.84 13.65
N ILE A 119 12.81 0.32 13.09
CA ILE A 119 13.57 0.91 12.00
C ILE A 119 14.86 1.45 12.62
N ALA A 120 15.99 0.85 12.27
CA ALA A 120 17.27 1.42 12.66
C ALA A 120 17.42 2.80 11.97
N PRO A 121 17.88 3.83 12.69
CA PRO A 121 18.15 5.11 12.05
C PRO A 121 19.18 4.92 10.93
N PRO A 122 19.08 5.71 9.84
CA PRO A 122 20.08 5.65 8.79
C PRO A 122 21.46 5.89 9.40
N ARG A 123 22.43 5.08 9.02
CA ARG A 123 23.83 5.36 9.36
C ARG A 123 24.27 6.51 8.45
N LEU A 124 24.50 7.66 9.06
CA LEU A 124 25.12 8.82 8.42
C LEU A 124 26.58 8.50 8.07
#